data_7dfee6780639fb43353d897153a2307d
#
_entry.id   7dfee6780639fb43353d897153a2307d
#
_cell.length_a   1.000
_cell.length_b   1.000
_cell.length_c   1.000
_cell.angle_alpha   90.00
_cell.angle_beta   90.00
_cell.angle_gamma   90.00
#
_symmetry.space_group_name_H-M   'P 1'
#
loop_
_entity.id
_entity.type
_entity.pdbx_description
1 polymer ?
#
loop_
_entity_poly.entity_id
_entity_poly.type
_entity_poly.pdbx_seq_one_letter_code
_entity_poly.pdbx_strand_id
1 'polypeptide(L)'
;MAALRLVTVLLLLALAPGCALNEDEADHEAGTAVKNVLEREYVGDYGTVWDRLHPRHQRFVTREEYEECRRGIDVAGTLETVLILDVQDEPLNVYGLRPRTPSKAVEVRVTTDENEYTATYHVVPMREDWRWVLSDRAARGFARTDCPE
;
A
#
# COMPACT_ATOMS: atom_id res chain seq x y z
N MET A 1 -40.75 5.39 61.75
CA MET A 1 -40.14 4.26 61.03
C MET A 1 -40.15 4.61 59.54
N ALA A 2 -39.02 5.13 59.02
CA ALA A 2 -38.89 5.60 57.66
C ALA A 2 -37.98 4.61 56.92
N ALA A 3 -38.51 3.93 55.90
CA ALA A 3 -37.79 2.97 55.09
C ALA A 3 -37.03 3.72 53.98
N LEU A 4 -35.71 3.69 54.06
CA LEU A 4 -34.78 4.22 53.08
C LEU A 4 -34.68 3.25 51.91
N ARG A 5 -35.21 3.61 50.71
CA ARG A 5 -35.05 2.84 49.48
C ARG A 5 -33.76 3.27 48.80
N LEU A 6 -32.77 2.37 48.81
CA LEU A 6 -31.51 2.48 48.07
C LEU A 6 -31.81 2.15 46.62
N VAL A 7 -31.74 3.16 45.73
CA VAL A 7 -31.81 2.95 44.27
C VAL A 7 -30.38 2.77 43.77
N THR A 8 -30.03 1.52 43.46
CA THR A 8 -28.75 1.17 42.82
C THR A 8 -28.87 1.42 41.32
N VAL A 9 -28.28 2.53 40.84
CA VAL A 9 -28.15 2.80 39.40
C VAL A 9 -26.99 1.98 38.87
N LEU A 10 -27.33 0.92 38.13
CA LEU A 10 -26.35 0.08 37.41
C LEU A 10 -25.96 0.80 36.12
N LEU A 11 -24.78 1.43 36.11
CA LEU A 11 -24.19 2.08 34.92
C LEU A 11 -23.61 0.99 34.01
N LEU A 12 -24.36 0.55 33.01
CA LEU A 12 -23.88 -0.31 31.94
C LEU A 12 -22.96 0.52 31.01
N LEU A 13 -21.66 0.45 31.22
CA LEU A 13 -20.68 0.87 30.22
C LEU A 13 -20.77 -0.09 29.02
N ALA A 14 -21.41 0.34 27.95
CA ALA A 14 -21.33 -0.30 26.66
C ALA A 14 -19.90 -0.12 26.12
N LEU A 15 -19.05 -1.12 26.31
CA LEU A 15 -17.79 -1.28 25.56
C LEU A 15 -18.18 -1.55 24.11
N ALA A 16 -18.14 -0.50 23.26
CA ALA A 16 -18.17 -0.68 21.83
C ALA A 16 -16.88 -1.45 21.46
N PRO A 17 -16.96 -2.62 20.82
CA PRO A 17 -15.78 -3.24 20.23
C PRO A 17 -15.33 -2.34 19.09
N GLY A 18 -14.30 -1.53 19.31
CA GLY A 18 -13.58 -0.90 18.24
C GLY A 18 -13.03 -2.05 17.37
N CYS A 19 -13.39 -2.07 16.08
CA CYS A 19 -12.73 -2.91 15.10
C CYS A 19 -11.30 -2.40 14.95
N ALA A 20 -10.42 -2.76 15.88
CA ALA A 20 -9.00 -2.79 15.62
C ALA A 20 -8.80 -3.99 14.69
N LEU A 21 -8.47 -3.76 13.42
CA LEU A 21 -7.95 -4.81 12.54
C LEU A 21 -6.82 -5.48 13.31
N ASN A 22 -6.84 -6.81 13.32
CA ASN A 22 -5.77 -7.57 13.94
C ASN A 22 -4.50 -7.22 13.14
N GLU A 23 -3.37 -6.98 13.79
CA GLU A 23 -2.12 -6.57 13.14
C GLU A 23 -1.74 -7.57 12.03
N ASP A 24 -1.92 -8.85 12.29
CA ASP A 24 -1.71 -9.94 11.34
C ASP A 24 -2.61 -9.83 10.08
N GLU A 25 -3.85 -9.33 10.21
CA GLU A 25 -4.76 -9.14 9.09
C GLU A 25 -4.34 -7.96 8.23
N ALA A 26 -3.96 -6.84 8.85
CA ALA A 26 -3.44 -5.65 8.15
C ALA A 26 -2.15 -5.96 7.37
N ASP A 27 -1.25 -6.77 7.93
CA ASP A 27 -0.02 -7.22 7.28
C ASP A 27 -0.31 -8.12 6.09
N HIS A 28 -1.24 -9.05 6.23
CA HIS A 28 -1.68 -9.91 5.13
C HIS A 28 -2.30 -9.10 3.98
N GLU A 29 -3.17 -8.14 4.29
CA GLU A 29 -3.79 -7.27 3.28
C GLU A 29 -2.77 -6.39 2.57
N ALA A 30 -1.82 -5.80 3.31
CA ALA A 30 -0.74 -4.99 2.74
C ALA A 30 0.14 -5.82 1.80
N GLY A 31 0.55 -7.02 2.21
CA GLY A 31 1.29 -7.96 1.38
C GLY A 31 0.53 -8.34 0.11
N THR A 32 -0.76 -8.64 0.24
CA THR A 32 -1.64 -8.97 -0.89
C THR A 32 -1.77 -7.80 -1.87
N ALA A 33 -1.88 -6.56 -1.37
CA ALA A 33 -1.94 -5.37 -2.21
C ALA A 33 -0.67 -5.21 -3.06
N VAL A 34 0.53 -5.39 -2.46
CA VAL A 34 1.81 -5.33 -3.18
C VAL A 34 1.90 -6.44 -4.23
N LYS A 35 1.58 -7.67 -3.85
CA LYS A 35 1.59 -8.81 -4.77
C LYS A 35 0.71 -8.56 -5.99
N ASN A 36 -0.54 -8.11 -5.78
CA ASN A 36 -1.48 -7.82 -6.87
C ASN A 36 -0.96 -6.73 -7.81
N VAL A 37 -0.30 -5.69 -7.30
CA VAL A 37 0.30 -4.63 -8.13
C VAL A 37 1.42 -5.19 -8.98
N LEU A 38 2.35 -5.97 -8.41
CA LEU A 38 3.46 -6.58 -9.15
C LEU A 38 2.96 -7.54 -10.23
N GLU A 39 1.98 -8.40 -9.93
CA GLU A 39 1.39 -9.30 -10.92
C GLU A 39 0.78 -8.53 -12.10
N ARG A 40 0.14 -7.37 -11.87
CA ARG A 40 -0.38 -6.51 -12.93
C ARG A 40 0.71 -5.81 -13.72
N GLU A 41 1.75 -5.36 -13.04
CA GLU A 41 2.90 -4.74 -13.69
C GLU A 41 3.61 -5.68 -14.66
N TYR A 42 3.85 -6.92 -14.26
CA TYR A 42 4.50 -7.92 -15.09
C TYR A 42 3.69 -8.38 -16.31
N VAL A 43 2.35 -8.29 -16.27
CA VAL A 43 1.50 -8.55 -17.43
C VAL A 43 1.23 -7.29 -18.27
N GLY A 44 1.86 -6.15 -17.94
CA GLY A 44 1.70 -4.90 -18.66
C GLY A 44 0.38 -4.17 -18.44
N ASP A 45 -0.38 -4.54 -17.39
CA ASP A 45 -1.63 -3.87 -17.01
C ASP A 45 -1.35 -2.62 -16.16
N TYR A 46 -0.58 -1.70 -16.73
CA TYR A 46 -0.13 -0.47 -16.05
C TYR A 46 -1.28 0.47 -15.68
N GLY A 47 -2.41 0.39 -16.38
CA GLY A 47 -3.60 1.15 -16.04
C GLY A 47 -4.17 0.73 -14.69
N THR A 48 -4.27 -0.58 -14.42
CA THR A 48 -4.69 -1.08 -13.10
C THR A 48 -3.65 -0.75 -12.03
N VAL A 49 -2.34 -0.78 -12.34
CA VAL A 49 -1.29 -0.33 -11.40
C VAL A 49 -1.48 1.14 -11.05
N TRP A 50 -1.75 2.02 -12.06
CA TRP A 50 -2.03 3.43 -11.81
C TRP A 50 -3.27 3.64 -10.95
N ASP A 51 -4.35 2.87 -11.16
CA ASP A 51 -5.56 2.92 -10.34
C ASP A 51 -5.30 2.58 -8.87
N ARG A 52 -4.24 1.81 -8.59
CA ARG A 52 -3.80 1.44 -7.23
C ARG A 52 -2.83 2.45 -6.61
N LEU A 53 -2.32 3.42 -7.36
CA LEU A 53 -1.48 4.48 -6.80
C LEU A 53 -2.21 5.30 -5.75
N HIS A 54 -1.44 5.77 -4.77
CA HIS A 54 -1.94 6.75 -3.81
C HIS A 54 -2.44 8.01 -4.54
N PRO A 55 -3.64 8.57 -4.20
CA PRO A 55 -4.25 9.69 -4.95
C PRO A 55 -3.38 10.94 -5.10
N ARG A 56 -2.44 11.16 -4.17
CA ARG A 56 -1.47 12.27 -4.30
C ARG A 56 -0.45 12.01 -5.41
N HIS A 57 -0.06 10.75 -5.63
CA HIS A 57 0.85 10.40 -6.71
C HIS A 57 0.15 10.40 -8.08
N GLN A 58 -1.13 10.04 -8.13
CA GLN A 58 -1.94 10.18 -9.35
C GLN A 58 -2.05 11.63 -9.85
N ARG A 59 -1.80 12.63 -8.99
CA ARG A 59 -1.77 14.05 -9.41
C ARG A 59 -0.49 14.45 -10.13
N PHE A 60 0.56 13.65 -10.08
CA PHE A 60 1.83 13.96 -10.74
C PHE A 60 1.89 13.44 -12.17
N VAL A 61 1.05 12.46 -12.49
CA VAL A 61 1.07 11.78 -13.78
C VAL A 61 -0.36 11.32 -14.12
N THR A 62 -0.80 11.60 -15.33
CA THR A 62 -2.06 11.04 -15.83
C THR A 62 -1.92 9.53 -16.04
N ARG A 63 -3.03 8.84 -16.18
CA ARG A 63 -3.03 7.40 -16.46
C ARG A 63 -2.30 7.09 -17.75
N GLU A 64 -2.60 7.85 -18.81
CA GLU A 64 -1.99 7.67 -20.13
C GLU A 64 -0.47 7.86 -20.09
N GLU A 65 0.00 8.94 -19.45
CA GLU A 65 1.44 9.22 -19.29
C GLU A 65 2.14 8.13 -18.47
N TYR A 66 1.51 7.66 -17.39
CA TYR A 66 2.05 6.56 -16.59
C TYR A 66 2.19 5.29 -17.40
N GLU A 67 1.13 4.88 -18.12
CA GLU A 67 1.15 3.69 -18.98
C GLU A 67 2.20 3.79 -20.09
N GLU A 68 2.34 4.97 -20.72
CA GLU A 68 3.34 5.20 -21.76
C GLU A 68 4.76 5.07 -21.20
N CYS A 69 5.03 5.72 -20.06
CA CYS A 69 6.32 5.61 -19.38
C CYS A 69 6.66 4.16 -19.01
N ARG A 70 5.70 3.43 -18.44
CA ARG A 70 5.93 2.05 -18.00
C ARG A 70 6.16 1.08 -19.15
N ARG A 71 5.48 1.27 -20.29
CA ARG A 71 5.72 0.47 -21.52
C ARG A 71 7.12 0.67 -22.11
N GLY A 72 7.73 1.83 -21.85
CA GLY A 72 9.10 2.12 -22.29
C GLY A 72 10.19 1.46 -21.41
N ILE A 73 9.82 0.89 -20.27
CA ILE A 73 10.74 0.21 -19.35
C ILE A 73 10.63 -1.29 -19.60
N ASP A 74 11.76 -1.90 -20.00
CA ASP A 74 11.80 -3.35 -20.20
C ASP A 74 11.77 -4.06 -18.83
N VAL A 75 10.73 -4.84 -18.59
CA VAL A 75 10.63 -5.68 -17.40
C VAL A 75 11.24 -7.04 -17.78
N ALA A 76 12.39 -7.36 -17.19
CA ALA A 76 13.14 -8.57 -17.55
C ALA A 76 12.38 -9.84 -17.15
N GLY A 77 12.07 -10.66 -18.14
CA GLY A 77 11.51 -12.00 -17.99
C GLY A 77 10.00 -12.05 -17.72
N THR A 78 9.51 -13.26 -17.65
CA THR A 78 8.12 -13.59 -17.32
C THR A 78 7.99 -13.90 -15.82
N LEU A 79 7.03 -13.28 -15.15
CA LEU A 79 6.80 -13.50 -13.73
C LEU A 79 6.39 -14.95 -13.44
N GLU A 80 7.13 -15.62 -12.57
CA GLU A 80 6.80 -16.94 -12.06
C GLU A 80 6.17 -16.87 -10.66
N THR A 81 6.78 -16.08 -9.76
CA THR A 81 6.35 -16.03 -8.35
C THR A 81 6.62 -14.68 -7.71
N VAL A 82 5.69 -14.22 -6.87
CA VAL A 82 5.88 -13.15 -5.89
C VAL A 82 5.65 -13.74 -4.50
N LEU A 83 6.71 -13.81 -3.70
CA LEU A 83 6.67 -14.30 -2.32
C LEU A 83 6.83 -13.13 -1.36
N ILE A 84 5.88 -12.95 -0.46
CA ILE A 84 5.99 -11.99 0.65
C ILE A 84 6.95 -12.58 1.68
N LEU A 85 8.03 -11.88 2.00
CA LEU A 85 9.03 -12.29 2.98
C LEU A 85 8.76 -11.69 4.35
N ASP A 86 8.42 -10.41 4.39
CA ASP A 86 8.19 -9.66 5.61
C ASP A 86 7.27 -8.47 5.38
N VAL A 87 6.57 -8.03 6.43
CA VAL A 87 5.73 -6.83 6.44
C VAL A 87 5.94 -6.08 7.75
N GLN A 88 6.32 -4.81 7.67
CA GLN A 88 6.64 -3.99 8.84
C GLN A 88 5.97 -2.62 8.76
N ASP A 89 5.66 -2.05 9.93
CA ASP A 89 5.28 -0.63 10.02
C ASP A 89 6.50 0.26 9.75
N GLU A 90 6.42 1.07 8.71
CA GLU A 90 7.48 2.02 8.34
C GLU A 90 6.90 3.38 7.93
N PRO A 91 7.07 4.44 8.75
CA PRO A 91 6.61 5.77 8.37
C PRO A 91 7.37 6.33 7.17
N LEU A 92 6.66 6.69 6.12
CA LEU A 92 7.24 7.18 4.87
C LEU A 92 7.54 8.68 4.85
N ASN A 93 8.67 9.02 4.21
CA ASN A 93 9.03 10.36 3.80
C ASN A 93 9.28 10.37 2.27
N VAL A 94 8.21 10.37 1.50
CA VAL A 94 8.25 10.35 0.03
C VAL A 94 7.63 11.62 -0.52
N TYR A 95 8.19 12.15 -1.61
CA TYR A 95 7.70 13.34 -2.26
C TYR A 95 6.20 13.24 -2.58
N GLY A 96 5.45 14.28 -2.25
CA GLY A 96 4.00 14.35 -2.43
C GLY A 96 3.17 13.79 -1.26
N LEU A 97 3.75 13.02 -0.37
CA LEU A 97 3.09 12.59 0.86
C LEU A 97 3.40 13.53 2.03
N ARG A 98 2.63 13.42 3.10
CA ARG A 98 2.97 14.11 4.36
C ARG A 98 4.20 13.45 4.97
N PRO A 99 5.09 14.20 5.64
CA PRO A 99 6.17 13.60 6.39
C PRO A 99 5.65 12.57 7.40
N ARG A 100 6.35 11.45 7.52
CA ARG A 100 6.00 10.34 8.41
C ARG A 100 4.58 9.78 8.16
N THR A 101 4.16 9.72 6.88
CA THR A 101 2.90 9.03 6.51
C THR A 101 2.96 7.58 6.97
N PRO A 102 2.00 7.10 7.79
CA PRO A 102 1.92 5.69 8.18
C PRO A 102 1.85 4.79 6.95
N SER A 103 2.67 3.75 6.91
CA SER A 103 2.70 2.78 5.81
C SER A 103 3.19 1.42 6.29
N LYS A 104 2.97 0.41 5.46
CA LYS A 104 3.63 -0.89 5.57
C LYS A 104 4.74 -0.98 4.52
N ALA A 105 5.95 -1.34 4.99
CA ALA A 105 7.03 -1.79 4.13
C ALA A 105 6.87 -3.29 3.92
N VAL A 106 6.72 -3.71 2.68
CA VAL A 106 6.52 -5.11 2.29
C VAL A 106 7.77 -5.58 1.56
N GLU A 107 8.53 -6.46 2.18
CA GLU A 107 9.66 -7.12 1.54
C GLU A 107 9.16 -8.31 0.72
N VAL A 108 9.51 -8.34 -0.55
CA VAL A 108 9.11 -9.41 -1.47
C VAL A 108 10.31 -10.03 -2.18
N ARG A 109 10.21 -11.31 -2.48
CA ARG A 109 11.05 -11.99 -3.47
C ARG A 109 10.24 -12.17 -4.74
N VAL A 110 10.79 -11.67 -5.85
CA VAL A 110 10.22 -11.81 -7.18
C VAL A 110 11.09 -12.76 -7.97
N THR A 111 10.50 -13.80 -8.52
CA THR A 111 11.17 -14.78 -9.40
C THR A 111 10.57 -14.68 -10.79
N THR A 112 11.43 -14.55 -11.79
CA THR A 112 11.07 -14.63 -13.21
C THR A 112 11.81 -15.79 -13.84
N ASP A 113 11.50 -16.11 -15.08
CA ASP A 113 12.25 -17.11 -15.87
C ASP A 113 13.70 -16.70 -16.17
N GLU A 114 14.07 -15.42 -15.98
CA GLU A 114 15.41 -14.89 -16.24
C GLU A 114 16.21 -14.60 -14.97
N ASN A 115 15.56 -14.19 -13.86
CA ASN A 115 16.25 -13.79 -12.63
C ASN A 115 15.39 -13.92 -11.38
N GLU A 116 16.03 -13.72 -10.22
CA GLU A 116 15.39 -13.56 -8.91
C GLU A 116 15.98 -12.33 -8.21
N TYR A 117 15.11 -11.53 -7.58
CA TYR A 117 15.53 -10.40 -6.76
C TYR A 117 14.63 -10.20 -5.55
N THR A 118 15.15 -9.50 -4.55
CA THR A 118 14.39 -9.06 -3.37
C THR A 118 14.28 -7.54 -3.39
N ALA A 119 13.08 -7.02 -3.09
CA ALA A 119 12.83 -5.59 -3.02
C ALA A 119 11.79 -5.26 -1.95
N THR A 120 11.85 -4.03 -1.42
CA THR A 120 10.87 -3.51 -0.47
C THR A 120 9.97 -2.50 -1.17
N TYR A 121 8.68 -2.70 -1.03
CA TYR A 121 7.64 -1.81 -1.55
C TYR A 121 6.79 -1.26 -0.41
N HIS A 122 6.22 -0.08 -0.62
CA HIS A 122 5.43 0.57 0.41
C HIS A 122 3.97 0.73 -0.03
N VAL A 123 3.08 0.44 0.90
CA VAL A 123 1.65 0.70 0.75
C VAL A 123 1.12 1.49 1.94
N VAL A 124 0.17 2.38 1.67
CA VAL A 124 -0.44 3.28 2.66
C VAL A 124 -1.90 2.90 2.84
N PRO A 125 -2.39 2.74 4.09
CA PRO A 125 -3.79 2.43 4.33
C PRO A 125 -4.67 3.64 3.97
N MET A 126 -5.77 3.40 3.24
CA MET A 126 -6.76 4.40 2.89
C MET A 126 -8.18 3.84 3.08
N ARG A 127 -8.82 4.17 4.20
CA ARG A 127 -10.16 3.69 4.57
C ARG A 127 -10.24 2.15 4.59
N GLU A 128 -10.66 1.56 3.46
CA GLU A 128 -10.89 0.11 3.30
C GLU A 128 -9.92 -0.54 2.30
N ASP A 129 -8.85 0.18 1.88
CA ASP A 129 -7.95 -0.29 0.84
C ASP A 129 -6.49 0.13 1.11
N TRP A 130 -5.54 -0.59 0.53
CA TRP A 130 -4.12 -0.28 0.55
C TRP A 130 -3.71 0.33 -0.78
N ARG A 131 -3.00 1.46 -0.72
CA ARG A 131 -2.56 2.19 -1.90
C ARG A 131 -1.07 2.07 -2.11
N TRP A 132 -0.71 1.70 -3.32
CA TRP A 132 0.66 1.67 -3.80
C TRP A 132 1.30 3.05 -3.76
N VAL A 133 2.58 3.11 -3.40
CA VAL A 133 3.33 4.36 -3.31
C VAL A 133 4.55 4.28 -4.24
N LEU A 134 4.71 5.30 -5.08
CA LEU A 134 5.93 5.47 -5.87
C LEU A 134 7.13 5.67 -4.95
N SER A 135 8.31 5.21 -5.37
CA SER A 135 9.56 5.60 -4.72
C SER A 135 9.76 7.13 -4.76
N ASP A 136 10.56 7.68 -3.86
CA ASP A 136 10.83 9.15 -3.86
C ASP A 136 11.40 9.63 -5.20
N ARG A 137 12.29 8.83 -5.82
CA ARG A 137 12.84 9.10 -7.15
C ARG A 137 11.76 9.14 -8.23
N ALA A 138 10.90 8.12 -8.27
CA ALA A 138 9.82 8.04 -9.26
C ALA A 138 8.80 9.16 -9.08
N ALA A 139 8.37 9.45 -7.84
CA ALA A 139 7.45 10.54 -7.55
C ALA A 139 8.00 11.90 -7.99
N ARG A 140 9.29 12.17 -7.77
CA ARG A 140 9.95 13.41 -8.24
C ARG A 140 10.12 13.44 -9.76
N GLY A 141 10.39 12.30 -10.40
CA GLY A 141 10.48 12.19 -11.86
C GLY A 141 9.15 12.58 -12.50
N PHE A 142 8.07 11.91 -12.16
CA PHE A 142 6.74 12.23 -12.68
C PHE A 142 6.29 13.67 -12.37
N ALA A 143 6.61 14.20 -11.18
CA ALA A 143 6.29 15.60 -10.86
C ALA A 143 7.03 16.62 -11.75
N ARG A 144 8.11 16.22 -12.44
CA ARG A 144 8.85 17.03 -13.41
C ARG A 144 8.54 16.67 -14.86
N THR A 145 7.55 15.81 -15.09
CA THR A 145 7.22 15.25 -16.42
C THR A 145 8.31 14.38 -17.05
N ASP A 146 9.18 13.83 -16.21
CA ASP A 146 10.21 12.87 -16.65
C ASP A 146 9.69 11.44 -16.44
N CYS A 147 9.94 10.53 -17.39
CA CYS A 147 9.76 9.10 -17.16
C CYS A 147 10.87 8.61 -16.22
N PRO A 148 10.57 8.23 -14.98
CA PRO A 148 11.57 7.69 -14.07
C PRO A 148 11.96 6.28 -14.49
N GLU A 149 13.26 6.05 -14.61
CA GLU A 149 13.86 4.72 -14.76
C GLU A 149 13.95 3.98 -13.42
#